data_c04124320c90e58ff230c8134afe352e
#
_entry.id   c04124320c90e58ff230c8134afe352e
#
_cell.length_a   1.000
_cell.length_b   1.000
_cell.length_c   1.000
_cell.angle_alpha   90.00
_cell.angle_beta   90.00
_cell.angle_gamma   90.00
#
_symmetry.space_group_name_H-M   'P 1'
#
loop_
_entity.id
_entity.type
_entity.pdbx_description
1 polymer ?
#
loop_
_entity_poly.entity_id
_entity_poly.type
_entity_poly.pdbx_seq_one_letter_code
_entity_poly.pdbx_strand_id
1 'polypeptide(L)'
;VANHWMNVDFYCGGIEHAQMHLIYARFWTKALRDIGLHDIDEPFNELLCQGMVNKAAPWCNNCAITLNVSYSGSKCPHCDSELSERSAKMSKSLGNTVSPEDMIEKYGADTVRLFILFAANPTAGMDWSDSALEANYRQMVQLYGMPESILAWEGGVSDIDLWMRARLKQRCAQWQTAMESYDLRGAVDASHFDLVKDL
;
A
#
# COMPACT_ATOMS: atom_id res chain seq x y z
N VAL A 1 -25.60 11.67 20.52
CA VAL A 1 -24.74 11.85 19.34
C VAL A 1 -23.61 10.83 19.37
N ALA A 2 -22.78 10.78 20.45
CA ALA A 2 -21.66 9.85 20.53
C ALA A 2 -22.09 8.39 20.35
N ASN A 3 -23.04 7.89 21.13
CA ASN A 3 -23.56 6.51 21.05
C ASN A 3 -24.19 6.13 19.70
N HIS A 4 -24.41 7.09 18.79
CA HIS A 4 -24.92 6.83 17.45
C HIS A 4 -23.79 6.68 16.41
N TRP A 5 -22.73 7.49 16.52
CA TRP A 5 -21.66 7.57 15.53
C TRP A 5 -20.41 6.77 15.89
N MET A 6 -20.25 6.42 17.16
CA MET A 6 -19.18 5.56 17.65
C MET A 6 -19.75 4.15 17.89
N ASN A 7 -19.02 3.06 17.81
CA ASN A 7 -17.60 2.98 17.57
C ASN A 7 -17.30 3.21 16.08
N VAL A 8 -16.05 3.59 15.77
CA VAL A 8 -15.59 3.59 14.38
C VAL A 8 -15.53 2.14 13.88
N ASP A 9 -16.14 1.85 12.74
CA ASP A 9 -16.23 0.48 12.21
C ASP A 9 -14.86 -0.09 11.86
N PHE A 10 -14.06 0.67 11.12
CA PHE A 10 -12.72 0.28 10.70
C PHE A 10 -11.75 1.45 10.83
N TYR A 11 -10.66 1.24 11.54
CA TYR A 11 -9.62 2.24 11.76
C TYR A 11 -8.27 1.77 11.23
N CYS A 12 -7.66 2.56 10.36
CA CYS A 12 -6.42 2.22 9.68
C CYS A 12 -5.35 3.29 9.93
N GLY A 13 -4.15 2.87 10.30
CA GLY A 13 -3.03 3.78 10.56
C GLY A 13 -1.71 3.05 10.73
N GLY A 14 -0.60 3.80 10.79
CA GLY A 14 0.73 3.23 10.95
C GLY A 14 0.93 2.57 12.32
N ILE A 15 1.71 1.49 12.33
CA ILE A 15 2.03 0.73 13.55
C ILE A 15 2.73 1.58 14.62
N GLU A 16 3.42 2.66 14.24
CA GLU A 16 4.07 3.59 15.16
C GLU A 16 3.11 4.30 16.10
N HIS A 17 1.82 4.39 15.74
CA HIS A 17 0.79 4.98 16.57
C HIS A 17 0.28 4.06 17.69
N ALA A 18 0.68 2.80 17.71
CA ALA A 18 0.26 1.83 18.74
C ALA A 18 0.62 2.29 20.16
N GLN A 19 1.80 2.88 20.32
CA GLN A 19 2.30 3.35 21.63
C GLN A 19 1.95 4.82 21.94
N MET A 20 1.32 5.54 21.03
CA MET A 20 0.97 6.95 21.21
C MET A 20 -0.52 7.18 21.03
N HIS A 21 -0.95 7.49 19.80
CA HIS A 21 -2.32 7.84 19.49
C HIS A 21 -3.34 6.79 19.94
N LEU A 22 -3.09 5.51 19.71
CA LEU A 22 -4.06 4.45 20.04
C LEU A 22 -4.25 4.28 21.55
N ILE A 23 -3.19 4.46 22.36
CA ILE A 23 -3.30 4.46 23.81
C ILE A 23 -4.15 5.66 24.26
N TYR A 24 -3.91 6.85 23.72
CA TYR A 24 -4.70 8.03 24.07
C TYR A 24 -6.17 7.90 23.63
N ALA A 25 -6.43 7.40 22.43
CA ALA A 25 -7.79 7.18 21.95
C ALA A 25 -8.58 6.26 22.88
N ARG A 26 -7.99 5.13 23.29
CA ARG A 26 -8.60 4.19 24.25
C ARG A 26 -8.76 4.80 25.63
N PHE A 27 -7.75 5.50 26.14
CA PHE A 27 -7.82 6.17 27.44
C PHE A 27 -8.97 7.18 27.47
N TRP A 28 -9.05 8.07 26.50
CA TRP A 28 -10.11 9.08 26.45
C TRP A 28 -11.49 8.47 26.27
N THR A 29 -11.67 7.45 25.45
CA THR A 29 -12.95 6.75 25.31
C THR A 29 -13.41 6.20 26.66
N LYS A 30 -12.52 5.51 27.38
CA LYS A 30 -12.87 4.95 28.70
C LYS A 30 -13.12 6.02 29.77
N ALA A 31 -12.30 7.08 29.80
CA ALA A 31 -12.48 8.18 30.73
C ALA A 31 -13.82 8.92 30.51
N LEU A 32 -14.18 9.18 29.26
CA LEU A 32 -15.46 9.84 28.91
C LEU A 32 -16.67 8.96 29.21
N ARG A 33 -16.53 7.63 29.02
CA ARG A 33 -17.53 6.66 29.46
C ARG A 33 -17.72 6.70 30.98
N ASP A 34 -16.64 6.67 31.75
CA ASP A 34 -16.67 6.60 33.21
C ASP A 34 -17.32 7.85 33.84
N ILE A 35 -17.26 8.99 33.16
CA ILE A 35 -17.99 10.22 33.58
C ILE A 35 -19.38 10.35 32.95
N GLY A 36 -19.88 9.32 32.24
CA GLY A 36 -21.26 9.22 31.77
C GLY A 36 -21.58 10.00 30.49
N LEU A 37 -20.59 10.40 29.68
CA LEU A 37 -20.83 11.11 28.42
C LEU A 37 -21.24 10.18 27.26
N HIS A 38 -20.92 8.90 27.35
CA HIS A 38 -21.33 7.85 26.42
C HIS A 38 -21.15 6.45 27.07
N ASP A 39 -21.63 5.38 26.41
CA ASP A 39 -21.59 4.00 26.92
C ASP A 39 -20.55 3.12 26.17
N ILE A 40 -19.66 3.73 25.42
CA ILE A 40 -18.72 3.05 24.51
C ILE A 40 -17.48 2.62 25.29
N ASP A 41 -17.05 1.37 25.14
CA ASP A 41 -15.88 0.81 25.83
C ASP A 41 -14.60 0.93 25.02
N GLU A 42 -14.65 0.71 23.70
CA GLU A 42 -13.51 0.81 22.81
C GLU A 42 -13.82 1.76 21.62
N PRO A 43 -12.84 2.59 21.18
CA PRO A 43 -13.08 3.59 20.15
C PRO A 43 -13.29 2.98 18.75
N PHE A 44 -12.73 1.79 18.48
CA PHE A 44 -12.73 1.15 17.16
C PHE A 44 -13.23 -0.30 17.29
N ASN A 45 -14.04 -0.76 16.32
CA ASN A 45 -14.46 -2.16 16.22
C ASN A 45 -13.34 -3.01 15.61
N GLU A 46 -12.72 -2.52 14.53
CA GLU A 46 -11.60 -3.17 13.88
C GLU A 46 -10.43 -2.19 13.70
N LEU A 47 -9.22 -2.69 13.86
CA LEU A 47 -7.98 -1.92 13.73
C LEU A 47 -7.01 -2.62 12.80
N LEU A 48 -6.61 -1.94 11.72
CA LEU A 48 -5.54 -2.38 10.85
C LEU A 48 -4.30 -1.49 11.05
N CYS A 49 -3.24 -2.07 11.63
CA CYS A 49 -1.95 -1.38 11.75
C CYS A 49 -1.13 -1.59 10.48
N GLN A 50 -0.87 -0.51 9.76
CA GLN A 50 -0.07 -0.53 8.53
C GLN A 50 1.42 -0.67 8.84
N GLY A 51 2.12 -1.45 7.99
CA GLY A 51 3.58 -1.51 7.96
C GLY A 51 4.21 -0.20 7.48
N MET A 52 5.52 -0.08 7.68
CA MET A 52 6.26 1.11 7.28
C MET A 52 6.63 1.07 5.80
N VAL A 53 6.63 2.25 5.17
CA VAL A 53 7.19 2.44 3.83
C VAL A 53 8.65 2.85 3.98
N ASN A 54 9.52 2.06 3.37
CA ASN A 54 10.96 2.27 3.36
C ASN A 54 11.44 2.66 1.96
N LYS A 55 12.60 3.29 1.90
CA LYS A 55 13.36 3.51 0.66
C LYS A 55 14.85 3.41 0.95
N ALA A 56 15.61 2.95 -0.03
CA ALA A 56 17.06 2.83 0.08
C ALA A 56 17.71 4.17 0.49
N ALA A 57 18.69 4.08 1.39
CA ALA A 57 19.52 5.19 1.81
C ALA A 57 20.96 4.71 2.07
N PRO A 58 21.98 5.59 1.94
CA PRO A 58 23.35 5.23 2.20
C PRO A 58 23.56 4.79 3.66
N TRP A 59 24.22 3.67 3.85
CA TRP A 59 24.46 3.06 5.15
C TRP A 59 25.93 2.80 5.38
N CYS A 60 26.42 3.18 6.56
CA CYS A 60 27.76 2.83 7.02
C CYS A 60 27.70 1.64 7.98
N ASN A 61 28.25 0.50 7.58
CA ASN A 61 28.28 -0.70 8.41
C ASN A 61 29.16 -0.54 9.67
N ASN A 62 30.25 0.23 9.59
CA ASN A 62 31.19 0.41 10.69
C ASN A 62 30.61 1.32 11.79
N CYS A 63 29.97 2.43 11.41
CA CYS A 63 29.37 3.36 12.36
C CYS A 63 27.94 3.01 12.74
N ALA A 64 27.31 2.05 12.02
CA ALA A 64 25.90 1.68 12.15
C ALA A 64 24.95 2.89 12.00
N ILE A 65 25.20 3.77 11.02
CA ILE A 65 24.41 4.97 10.75
C ILE A 65 23.89 5.00 9.32
N THR A 66 22.68 5.53 9.16
CA THR A 66 22.11 5.90 7.87
C THR A 66 22.43 7.36 7.56
N LEU A 67 22.90 7.64 6.36
CA LEU A 67 23.20 8.99 5.90
C LEU A 67 22.04 9.55 5.07
N ASN A 68 21.98 10.88 4.97
CA ASN A 68 21.02 11.55 4.08
C ASN A 68 21.31 11.18 2.62
N VAL A 69 20.28 10.96 1.81
CA VAL A 69 20.42 10.57 0.39
C VAL A 69 21.05 11.66 -0.48
N SER A 70 21.08 12.91 -0.02
CA SER A 70 21.82 13.99 -0.70
C SER A 70 23.34 13.88 -0.55
N TYR A 71 23.82 12.98 0.31
CA TYR A 71 25.25 12.73 0.46
C TYR A 71 25.77 11.94 -0.74
N SER A 72 26.64 12.56 -1.54
CA SER A 72 27.15 12.00 -2.80
C SER A 72 28.49 11.27 -2.66
N GLY A 73 29.07 11.20 -1.45
CA GLY A 73 30.33 10.52 -1.22
C GLY A 73 30.15 8.99 -1.19
N SER A 74 31.14 8.25 -1.71
CA SER A 74 31.17 6.79 -1.65
C SER A 74 31.63 6.25 -0.28
N LYS A 75 32.23 7.11 0.55
CA LYS A 75 32.77 6.75 1.87
C LYS A 75 32.08 7.49 2.99
N CYS A 76 32.05 6.86 4.15
CA CYS A 76 31.46 7.44 5.36
C CYS A 76 32.24 8.68 5.83
N PRO A 77 31.60 9.82 6.09
CA PRO A 77 32.27 11.04 6.56
C PRO A 77 32.84 10.93 7.97
N HIS A 78 32.47 9.88 8.73
CA HIS A 78 32.93 9.68 10.11
C HIS A 78 34.09 8.68 10.26
N CYS A 79 34.19 7.68 9.36
CA CYS A 79 35.18 6.61 9.52
C CYS A 79 35.85 6.19 8.21
N ASP A 80 35.61 6.89 7.11
CA ASP A 80 36.17 6.64 5.77
C ASP A 80 35.92 5.23 5.17
N SER A 81 35.05 4.42 5.83
CA SER A 81 34.63 3.12 5.30
C SER A 81 33.70 3.29 4.11
N GLU A 82 33.73 2.34 3.18
CA GLU A 82 32.80 2.32 2.05
C GLU A 82 31.36 2.24 2.52
N LEU A 83 30.47 2.98 1.82
CA LEU A 83 29.04 2.97 2.09
C LEU A 83 28.37 1.85 1.29
N SER A 84 27.36 1.26 1.89
CA SER A 84 26.39 0.37 1.24
C SER A 84 25.03 1.03 1.19
N GLU A 85 24.10 0.44 0.47
CA GLU A 85 22.68 0.83 0.53
C GLU A 85 21.93 -0.06 1.51
N ARG A 86 21.01 0.55 2.27
CA ARG A 86 20.12 -0.16 3.17
C ARG A 86 18.72 0.42 3.09
N SER A 87 17.71 -0.45 3.15
CA SER A 87 16.32 -0.04 3.34
C SER A 87 16.17 0.69 4.68
N ALA A 88 15.63 1.90 4.63
CA ALA A 88 15.39 2.75 5.80
C ALA A 88 14.01 3.39 5.71
N LYS A 89 13.36 3.57 6.86
CA LYS A 89 12.07 4.27 6.94
C LYS A 89 12.16 5.62 6.23
N MET A 90 11.18 5.91 5.38
CA MET A 90 11.10 7.22 4.73
C MET A 90 10.98 8.32 5.77
N SER A 91 11.85 9.32 5.69
CA SER A 91 11.80 10.49 6.54
C SER A 91 12.36 11.73 5.85
N LYS A 92 11.84 12.89 6.21
CA LYS A 92 12.32 14.18 5.69
C LYS A 92 13.78 14.43 6.08
N SER A 93 14.21 13.98 7.25
CA SER A 93 15.59 14.13 7.72
C SER A 93 16.60 13.31 6.92
N LEU A 94 16.23 12.15 6.41
CA LEU A 94 17.04 11.34 5.51
C LEU A 94 16.94 11.78 4.05
N GLY A 95 15.92 12.58 3.70
CA GLY A 95 15.69 13.01 2.33
C GLY A 95 15.22 11.90 1.39
N ASN A 96 14.92 10.71 1.91
CA ASN A 96 14.50 9.54 1.12
C ASN A 96 12.97 9.44 0.93
N THR A 97 12.26 10.55 1.15
CA THR A 97 10.82 10.62 0.89
C THR A 97 10.51 10.71 -0.60
N VAL A 98 9.34 10.19 -0.97
CA VAL A 98 8.77 10.32 -2.31
C VAL A 98 7.54 11.21 -2.21
N SER A 99 7.46 12.24 -3.05
CA SER A 99 6.28 13.09 -3.15
C SER A 99 5.18 12.35 -3.90
N PRO A 100 4.00 12.12 -3.31
CA PRO A 100 2.86 11.56 -4.02
C PRO A 100 2.44 12.43 -5.22
N GLU A 101 2.51 13.75 -5.07
CA GLU A 101 2.14 14.70 -6.11
C GLU A 101 2.99 14.51 -7.38
N ASP A 102 4.32 14.44 -7.23
CA ASP A 102 5.24 14.22 -8.36
C ASP A 102 4.98 12.87 -9.05
N MET A 103 4.65 11.85 -8.27
CA MET A 103 4.34 10.52 -8.81
C MET A 103 2.99 10.52 -9.55
N ILE A 104 1.99 11.21 -9.02
CA ILE A 104 0.68 11.36 -9.65
C ILE A 104 0.78 12.16 -10.95
N GLU A 105 1.57 13.23 -10.98
CA GLU A 105 1.81 14.01 -12.18
C GLU A 105 2.48 13.17 -13.27
N LYS A 106 3.45 12.34 -12.92
CA LYS A 106 4.23 11.53 -13.85
C LYS A 106 3.52 10.27 -14.34
N TYR A 107 2.81 9.56 -13.46
CA TYR A 107 2.30 8.23 -13.72
C TYR A 107 0.76 8.11 -13.63
N GLY A 108 0.08 9.17 -13.18
CA GLY A 108 -1.35 9.15 -12.89
C GLY A 108 -1.70 8.55 -11.53
N ALA A 109 -2.81 9.01 -10.97
CA ALA A 109 -3.27 8.61 -9.63
C ALA A 109 -3.56 7.10 -9.52
N ASP A 110 -4.16 6.52 -10.56
CA ASP A 110 -4.56 5.10 -10.55
C ASP A 110 -3.35 4.18 -10.54
N THR A 111 -2.27 4.52 -11.27
CA THR A 111 -1.02 3.77 -11.23
C THR A 111 -0.38 3.79 -9.85
N VAL A 112 -0.33 4.96 -9.21
CA VAL A 112 0.26 5.09 -7.86
C VAL A 112 -0.57 4.30 -6.83
N ARG A 113 -1.89 4.38 -6.91
CA ARG A 113 -2.80 3.61 -6.04
C ARG A 113 -2.63 2.10 -6.23
N LEU A 114 -2.61 1.64 -7.49
CA LEU A 114 -2.39 0.23 -7.82
C LEU A 114 -1.05 -0.26 -7.26
N PHE A 115 0.02 0.51 -7.47
CA PHE A 115 1.35 0.18 -6.96
C PHE A 115 1.35 0.03 -5.43
N ILE A 116 0.77 0.98 -4.70
CA ILE A 116 0.73 0.93 -3.22
C ILE A 116 -0.04 -0.30 -2.73
N LEU A 117 -1.19 -0.61 -3.34
CA LEU A 117 -2.01 -1.75 -2.96
C LEU A 117 -1.36 -3.10 -3.29
N PHE A 118 -0.52 -3.13 -4.34
CA PHE A 118 0.13 -4.35 -4.80
C PHE A 118 1.50 -4.59 -4.15
N ALA A 119 2.23 -3.52 -3.77
CA ALA A 119 3.63 -3.62 -3.33
C ALA A 119 3.82 -4.49 -2.09
N ALA A 120 2.89 -4.43 -1.14
CA ALA A 120 2.91 -5.29 0.05
C ALA A 120 1.52 -5.44 0.67
N ASN A 121 1.34 -6.48 1.48
CA ASN A 121 0.17 -6.59 2.35
C ASN A 121 0.15 -5.40 3.33
N PRO A 122 -1.01 -4.82 3.65
CA PRO A 122 -1.10 -3.63 4.50
C PRO A 122 -0.36 -3.72 5.83
N THR A 123 -0.33 -4.90 6.46
CA THR A 123 0.37 -5.13 7.74
C THR A 123 1.88 -5.33 7.59
N ALA A 124 2.38 -5.56 6.38
CA ALA A 124 3.81 -5.72 6.11
C ALA A 124 4.46 -4.38 5.76
N GLY A 125 5.74 -4.24 6.07
CA GLY A 125 6.54 -3.14 5.54
C GLY A 125 6.73 -3.29 4.03
N MET A 126 6.82 -2.18 3.32
CA MET A 126 7.14 -2.18 1.89
C MET A 126 8.40 -1.36 1.61
N ASP A 127 9.20 -1.84 0.66
CA ASP A 127 10.30 -1.07 0.08
C ASP A 127 9.83 -0.40 -1.21
N TRP A 128 10.00 0.92 -1.27
CA TRP A 128 9.67 1.69 -2.45
C TRP A 128 10.58 1.33 -3.62
N SER A 129 10.00 1.03 -4.77
CA SER A 129 10.71 0.71 -6.00
C SER A 129 10.17 1.51 -7.18
N ASP A 130 10.99 2.42 -7.71
CA ASP A 130 10.64 3.22 -8.88
C ASP A 130 10.45 2.32 -10.13
N SER A 131 11.22 1.23 -10.24
CA SER A 131 11.09 0.26 -11.35
C SER A 131 9.79 -0.54 -11.27
N ALA A 132 9.33 -0.88 -10.08
CA ALA A 132 8.05 -1.56 -9.90
C ALA A 132 6.88 -0.62 -10.21
N LEU A 133 6.96 0.66 -9.82
CA LEU A 133 5.97 1.68 -10.18
C LEU A 133 5.86 1.84 -11.70
N GLU A 134 7.00 1.87 -12.39
CA GLU A 134 7.06 1.98 -13.85
C GLU A 134 6.48 0.73 -14.57
N ALA A 135 6.68 -0.45 -14.00
CA ALA A 135 6.06 -1.68 -14.48
C ALA A 135 4.54 -1.64 -14.35
N ASN A 136 4.02 -1.17 -13.21
CA ASN A 136 2.58 -0.97 -13.01
C ASN A 136 2.00 0.06 -13.99
N TYR A 137 2.72 1.16 -14.26
CA TYR A 137 2.31 2.15 -15.24
C TYR A 137 2.14 1.54 -16.64
N ARG A 138 3.12 0.76 -17.10
CA ARG A 138 3.02 0.07 -18.42
C ARG A 138 1.81 -0.85 -18.51
N GLN A 139 1.48 -1.58 -17.42
CA GLN A 139 0.28 -2.41 -17.38
C GLN A 139 -1.00 -1.61 -17.39
N MET A 140 -1.06 -0.49 -16.68
CA MET A 140 -2.22 0.41 -16.71
C MET A 140 -2.45 0.97 -18.11
N VAL A 141 -1.39 1.41 -18.81
CA VAL A 141 -1.47 1.89 -20.21
C VAL A 141 -2.02 0.79 -21.13
N GLN A 142 -1.56 -0.44 -20.96
CA GLN A 142 -2.06 -1.59 -21.73
C GLN A 142 -3.55 -1.84 -21.44
N LEU A 143 -3.96 -1.82 -20.19
CA LEU A 143 -5.37 -2.01 -19.79
C LEU A 143 -6.27 -0.92 -20.39
N TYR A 144 -5.86 0.34 -20.35
CA TYR A 144 -6.63 1.44 -20.94
C TYR A 144 -6.74 1.36 -22.47
N GLY A 145 -5.78 0.73 -23.16
CA GLY A 145 -5.84 0.48 -24.60
C GLY A 145 -6.73 -0.71 -25.01
N MET A 146 -7.05 -1.63 -24.09
CA MET A 146 -7.84 -2.85 -24.41
C MET A 146 -9.27 -2.56 -24.94
N PRO A 147 -10.04 -1.59 -24.39
CA PRO A 147 -11.39 -1.36 -24.85
C PRO A 147 -11.51 -1.06 -26.34
N GLU A 148 -10.56 -0.33 -26.92
CA GLU A 148 -10.56 -0.01 -28.35
C GLU A 148 -10.43 -1.26 -29.21
N SER A 149 -9.55 -2.21 -28.81
CA SER A 149 -9.39 -3.48 -29.50
C SER A 149 -10.61 -4.38 -29.37
N ILE A 150 -11.26 -4.40 -28.19
CA ILE A 150 -12.46 -5.19 -27.93
C ILE A 150 -13.64 -4.64 -28.71
N LEU A 151 -13.84 -3.33 -28.78
CA LEU A 151 -14.92 -2.68 -29.51
C LEU A 151 -14.80 -2.86 -31.03
N ALA A 152 -13.58 -3.06 -31.54
CA ALA A 152 -13.34 -3.33 -32.95
C ALA A 152 -13.54 -4.80 -33.35
N TRP A 153 -13.84 -5.69 -32.40
CA TRP A 153 -13.97 -7.13 -32.68
C TRP A 153 -15.41 -7.49 -33.11
N GLU A 154 -15.53 -8.14 -34.27
CA GLU A 154 -16.80 -8.54 -34.87
C GLU A 154 -17.04 -10.07 -34.78
N GLY A 155 -16.37 -10.77 -33.87
CA GLY A 155 -16.48 -12.23 -33.72
C GLY A 155 -17.73 -12.70 -32.97
N GLY A 156 -18.07 -13.99 -33.15
CA GLY A 156 -19.14 -14.68 -32.42
C GLY A 156 -18.65 -15.31 -31.10
N VAL A 157 -19.56 -15.83 -30.29
CA VAL A 157 -19.23 -16.57 -29.05
C VAL A 157 -18.58 -17.92 -29.40
N SER A 158 -17.45 -18.22 -28.76
CA SER A 158 -16.67 -19.43 -28.93
C SER A 158 -16.49 -20.19 -27.61
N ASP A 159 -15.88 -21.38 -27.65
CA ASP A 159 -15.53 -22.13 -26.42
C ASP A 159 -14.54 -21.37 -25.53
N ILE A 160 -13.69 -20.53 -26.12
CA ILE A 160 -12.78 -19.64 -25.38
C ILE A 160 -13.57 -18.65 -24.53
N ASP A 161 -14.68 -18.11 -25.06
CA ASP A 161 -15.53 -17.18 -24.30
C ASP A 161 -16.19 -17.86 -23.10
N LEU A 162 -16.58 -19.12 -23.26
CA LEU A 162 -17.14 -19.92 -22.16
C LEU A 162 -16.07 -20.18 -21.09
N TRP A 163 -14.86 -20.53 -21.51
CA TRP A 163 -13.73 -20.69 -20.61
C TRP A 163 -13.41 -19.37 -19.89
N MET A 164 -13.36 -18.26 -20.61
CA MET A 164 -13.08 -16.94 -20.03
C MET A 164 -14.14 -16.53 -19.02
N ARG A 165 -15.42 -16.80 -19.27
CA ARG A 165 -16.51 -16.57 -18.30
C ARG A 165 -16.32 -17.38 -17.02
N ALA A 166 -15.86 -18.64 -17.13
CA ALA A 166 -15.57 -19.48 -15.98
C ALA A 166 -14.38 -18.93 -15.18
N ARG A 167 -13.32 -18.50 -15.87
CA ARG A 167 -12.15 -17.85 -15.25
C ARG A 167 -12.53 -16.56 -14.55
N LEU A 168 -13.33 -15.70 -15.17
CA LEU A 168 -13.80 -14.46 -14.55
C LEU A 168 -14.56 -14.72 -13.25
N LYS A 169 -15.47 -15.71 -13.23
CA LYS A 169 -16.17 -16.09 -11.99
C LYS A 169 -15.21 -16.54 -10.89
N GLN A 170 -14.20 -17.34 -11.26
CA GLN A 170 -13.17 -17.79 -10.33
C GLN A 170 -12.37 -16.59 -9.77
N ARG A 171 -11.95 -15.66 -10.64
CA ARG A 171 -11.21 -14.45 -10.23
C ARG A 171 -12.05 -13.54 -9.33
N CYS A 172 -13.34 -13.36 -9.63
CA CYS A 172 -14.24 -12.62 -8.76
C CYS A 172 -14.36 -13.25 -7.36
N ALA A 173 -14.46 -14.57 -7.25
CA ALA A 173 -14.50 -15.26 -5.97
C ALA A 173 -13.19 -15.10 -5.19
N GLN A 174 -12.04 -15.23 -5.87
CA GLN A 174 -10.73 -14.99 -5.26
C GLN A 174 -10.57 -13.56 -4.77
N TRP A 175 -10.95 -12.58 -5.59
CA TRP A 175 -10.95 -11.18 -5.24
C TRP A 175 -11.82 -10.90 -3.99
N GLN A 176 -13.04 -11.43 -3.96
CA GLN A 176 -13.94 -11.25 -2.83
C GLN A 176 -13.33 -11.79 -1.54
N THR A 177 -12.83 -13.03 -1.56
CA THR A 177 -12.17 -13.65 -0.39
C THR A 177 -10.97 -12.83 0.08
N ALA A 178 -10.15 -12.34 -0.84
CA ALA A 178 -9.00 -11.52 -0.52
C ALA A 178 -9.41 -10.17 0.11
N MET A 179 -10.44 -9.51 -0.43
CA MET A 179 -10.97 -8.26 0.11
C MET A 179 -11.56 -8.45 1.53
N GLU A 180 -12.32 -9.52 1.76
CA GLU A 180 -12.91 -9.84 3.07
C GLU A 180 -11.85 -10.12 4.15
N SER A 181 -10.65 -10.54 3.75
CA SER A 181 -9.51 -10.79 4.65
C SER A 181 -8.48 -9.66 4.69
N TYR A 182 -8.74 -8.52 4.05
CA TYR A 182 -7.81 -7.39 3.87
C TYR A 182 -6.49 -7.77 3.17
N ASP A 183 -6.48 -8.86 2.41
CA ASP A 183 -5.38 -9.21 1.50
C ASP A 183 -5.48 -8.38 0.21
N LEU A 184 -5.15 -7.09 0.31
CA LEU A 184 -5.28 -6.15 -0.80
C LEU A 184 -4.38 -6.53 -1.97
N ARG A 185 -3.20 -7.09 -1.71
CA ARG A 185 -2.31 -7.60 -2.74
C ARG A 185 -2.92 -8.76 -3.50
N GLY A 186 -3.46 -9.77 -2.79
CA GLY A 186 -4.16 -10.89 -3.42
C GLY A 186 -5.40 -10.46 -4.21
N ALA A 187 -6.11 -9.43 -3.74
CA ALA A 187 -7.23 -8.85 -4.47
C ALA A 187 -6.78 -8.19 -5.80
N VAL A 188 -5.67 -7.45 -5.78
CA VAL A 188 -5.08 -6.84 -6.99
C VAL A 188 -4.56 -7.93 -7.94
N ASP A 189 -3.87 -8.95 -7.43
CA ASP A 189 -3.43 -10.10 -8.23
C ASP A 189 -4.62 -10.74 -8.98
N ALA A 190 -5.68 -11.08 -8.26
CA ALA A 190 -6.85 -11.75 -8.85
C ALA A 190 -7.59 -10.88 -9.88
N SER A 191 -7.77 -9.59 -9.60
CA SER A 191 -8.59 -8.69 -10.42
C SER A 191 -7.84 -8.03 -11.58
N HIS A 192 -6.54 -7.77 -11.40
CA HIS A 192 -5.76 -7.01 -12.37
C HIS A 192 -4.72 -7.88 -13.09
N PHE A 193 -3.76 -8.45 -12.35
CA PHE A 193 -2.64 -9.15 -12.96
C PHE A 193 -3.03 -10.50 -13.56
N ASP A 194 -3.75 -11.31 -12.84
CA ASP A 194 -4.12 -12.65 -13.30
C ASP A 194 -5.24 -12.61 -14.34
N LEU A 195 -6.20 -11.68 -14.19
CA LEU A 195 -7.25 -11.51 -15.19
C LEU A 195 -6.67 -11.05 -16.54
N VAL A 196 -5.74 -10.09 -16.52
CA VAL A 196 -5.06 -9.61 -17.75
C VAL A 196 -4.21 -10.70 -18.40
N LYS A 197 -3.63 -11.63 -17.62
CA LYS A 197 -2.92 -12.79 -18.18
C LYS A 197 -3.85 -13.85 -18.79
N ASP A 198 -5.08 -13.93 -18.27
CA ASP A 198 -6.10 -14.86 -18.78
C ASP A 198 -6.74 -14.32 -20.08
N LEU A 199 -6.68 -12.98 -20.33
CA LEU A 199 -7.13 -12.30 -21.57
C LEU A 199 -6.09 -12.40 -22.69
#